data_9fa8519ce75b72e590874ce7c1d8136d
#
_entry.id   9fa8519ce75b72e590874ce7c1d8136d
#
_cell.length_a   1.000
_cell.length_b   1.000
_cell.length_c   1.000
_cell.angle_alpha   90.00
_cell.angle_beta   90.00
_cell.angle_gamma   90.00
#
_symmetry.space_group_name_H-M   'P 1'
#
loop_
_entity.id
_entity.type
_entity.pdbx_description
1 polymer ?
#
loop_
_entity_poly.entity_id
_entity_poly.type
_entity_poly.pdbx_seq_one_letter_code
_entity_poly.pdbx_strand_id
1 'polypeptide(L)'
;MVYAGGEWRATSWEAAFDTALKGLKAAGKDLAALAAPTATLEEQWLTQHLVRGLGATRVDHRYHLGDTDFDQHIPDATPLLGQSLEELEQADAVLVIGGNPRKDQPLTNHRLHKAAHRGARVSALNPAGYEKNFRHFRDLVHGPGQETPAVAALAAA
;
A
#
# COMPACT_ATOMS: atom_id res chain seq x y z
N MET A 1 13.88 20.88 -13.49
CA MET A 1 13.38 21.66 -14.65
C MET A 1 12.15 22.46 -14.22
N VAL A 2 11.95 23.64 -14.78
CA VAL A 2 10.77 24.49 -14.55
C VAL A 2 10.11 24.80 -15.90
N TYR A 3 8.78 24.76 -15.93
CA TYR A 3 8.01 25.12 -17.12
C TYR A 3 7.81 26.63 -17.14
N ALA A 4 8.36 27.30 -18.17
CA ALA A 4 8.28 28.74 -18.35
C ALA A 4 8.25 29.10 -19.83
N GLY A 5 7.36 30.03 -20.20
CA GLY A 5 7.24 30.49 -21.59
C GLY A 5 6.85 29.42 -22.60
N GLY A 6 6.07 28.39 -22.18
CA GLY A 6 5.63 27.30 -23.05
C GLY A 6 6.61 26.12 -23.18
N GLU A 7 7.74 26.16 -22.48
CA GLU A 7 8.81 25.15 -22.60
C GLU A 7 9.35 24.72 -21.22
N TRP A 8 9.87 23.47 -21.15
CA TRP A 8 10.61 22.96 -20.02
C TRP A 8 12.07 23.41 -20.09
N ARG A 9 12.54 24.13 -19.07
CA ARG A 9 13.92 24.65 -18.99
C ARG A 9 14.66 24.03 -17.82
N ALA A 10 15.91 23.68 -18.05
CA ALA A 10 16.82 23.29 -16.96
C ALA A 10 17.01 24.47 -16.02
N THR A 11 17.06 24.20 -14.70
CA THR A 11 17.24 25.23 -13.67
C THR A 11 17.97 24.67 -12.48
N SER A 12 18.44 25.52 -11.57
CA SER A 12 19.02 25.10 -10.30
C SER A 12 17.96 24.51 -9.36
N TRP A 13 18.38 23.77 -8.36
CA TRP A 13 17.49 23.24 -7.33
C TRP A 13 16.81 24.35 -6.54
N GLU A 14 17.53 25.42 -6.19
CA GLU A 14 17.00 26.58 -5.47
C GLU A 14 15.84 27.22 -6.24
N ALA A 15 16.04 27.49 -7.52
CA ALA A 15 15.00 28.11 -8.36
C ALA A 15 13.80 27.15 -8.57
N ALA A 16 14.04 25.85 -8.63
CA ALA A 16 12.97 24.84 -8.71
C ALA A 16 12.15 24.80 -7.41
N PHE A 17 12.79 24.78 -6.26
CA PHE A 17 12.14 24.82 -4.95
C PHE A 17 11.37 26.13 -4.73
N ASP A 18 11.93 27.25 -5.09
CA ASP A 18 11.24 28.55 -4.99
C ASP A 18 9.96 28.58 -5.85
N THR A 19 10.03 28.03 -7.05
CA THR A 19 8.88 27.95 -7.94
C THR A 19 7.81 27.02 -7.37
N ALA A 20 8.19 25.84 -6.89
CA ALA A 20 7.29 24.88 -6.26
C ALA A 20 6.63 25.47 -5.01
N LEU A 21 7.43 26.10 -4.14
CA LEU A 21 6.94 26.70 -2.90
C LEU A 21 5.95 27.83 -3.15
N LYS A 22 6.20 28.67 -4.16
CA LYS A 22 5.25 29.73 -4.57
C LYS A 22 3.92 29.12 -5.01
N GLY A 23 3.94 28.06 -5.82
CA GLY A 23 2.72 27.38 -6.27
C GLY A 23 1.96 26.73 -5.12
N LEU A 24 2.66 26.01 -4.23
CA LEU A 24 2.07 25.38 -3.06
C LEU A 24 1.43 26.38 -2.09
N LYS A 25 2.13 27.49 -1.81
CA LYS A 25 1.60 28.58 -0.96
C LYS A 25 0.38 29.26 -1.60
N ALA A 26 0.38 29.43 -2.93
CA ALA A 26 -0.77 29.99 -3.64
C ALA A 26 -2.00 29.08 -3.57
N ALA A 27 -1.82 27.76 -3.64
CA ALA A 27 -2.89 26.78 -3.48
C ALA A 27 -3.42 26.74 -2.03
N GLY A 28 -2.55 26.89 -1.03
CA GLY A 28 -2.93 26.94 0.39
C GLY A 28 -3.85 25.78 0.80
N LYS A 29 -5.01 26.11 1.34
CA LYS A 29 -6.02 25.14 1.82
C LYS A 29 -6.63 24.27 0.70
N ASP A 30 -6.51 24.68 -0.55
CA ASP A 30 -7.04 23.92 -1.70
C ASP A 30 -6.05 22.86 -2.22
N LEU A 31 -4.90 22.76 -1.58
CA LEU A 31 -3.93 21.70 -1.82
C LEU A 31 -4.48 20.34 -1.38
N ALA A 32 -4.15 19.30 -2.13
CA ALA A 32 -4.32 17.91 -1.74
C ALA A 32 -3.04 17.14 -2.01
N ALA A 33 -2.76 16.12 -1.22
CA ALA A 33 -1.64 15.22 -1.43
C ALA A 33 -2.09 13.76 -1.43
N LEU A 34 -1.51 12.99 -2.32
CA LEU A 34 -1.65 11.55 -2.39
C LEU A 34 -0.25 10.95 -2.29
N ALA A 35 0.06 10.34 -1.15
CA ALA A 35 1.34 9.68 -0.93
C ALA A 35 1.33 8.28 -1.56
N ALA A 36 2.47 7.84 -2.10
CA ALA A 36 2.58 6.48 -2.59
C ALA A 36 2.57 5.49 -1.41
N PRO A 37 1.89 4.33 -1.53
CA PRO A 37 1.92 3.30 -0.48
C PRO A 37 3.33 2.75 -0.22
N THR A 38 4.22 2.89 -1.20
CA THR A 38 5.63 2.47 -1.14
C THR A 38 6.59 3.55 -0.63
N ALA A 39 6.05 4.74 -0.31
CA ALA A 39 6.86 5.81 0.29
C ALA A 39 7.32 5.41 1.70
N THR A 40 8.50 5.88 2.09
CA THR A 40 9.01 5.65 3.44
C THR A 40 8.14 6.34 4.49
N LEU A 41 8.25 5.91 5.74
CA LEU A 41 7.52 6.52 6.85
C LEU A 41 7.86 8.02 6.98
N GLU A 42 9.11 8.37 6.77
CA GLU A 42 9.61 9.75 6.80
C GLU A 42 9.00 10.60 5.68
N GLU A 43 8.93 10.06 4.46
CA GLU A 43 8.31 10.74 3.32
C GLU A 43 6.82 10.97 3.55
N GLN A 44 6.11 9.99 4.09
CA GLN A 44 4.69 10.10 4.42
C GLN A 44 4.46 11.13 5.52
N TRP A 45 5.30 11.10 6.56
CA TRP A 45 5.24 12.07 7.66
C TRP A 45 5.52 13.50 7.18
N LEU A 46 6.57 13.69 6.38
CA LEU A 46 6.92 14.98 5.81
C LEU A 46 5.83 15.51 4.86
N THR A 47 5.23 14.64 4.07
CA THR A 47 4.13 15.00 3.16
C THR A 47 2.95 15.56 3.94
N GLN A 48 2.48 14.84 4.97
CA GLN A 48 1.38 15.34 5.79
C GLN A 48 1.73 16.64 6.55
N HIS A 49 2.96 16.73 7.03
CA HIS A 49 3.43 17.90 7.77
C HIS A 49 3.48 19.15 6.88
N LEU A 50 3.99 19.02 5.66
CA LEU A 50 4.01 20.07 4.65
C LEU A 50 2.61 20.53 4.30
N VAL A 51 1.72 19.61 3.98
CA VAL A 51 0.34 19.91 3.54
C VAL A 51 -0.44 20.60 4.64
N ARG A 52 -0.36 20.09 5.87
CA ARG A 52 -1.02 20.70 7.03
C ARG A 52 -0.40 22.06 7.40
N GLY A 53 0.91 22.21 7.27
CA GLY A 53 1.61 23.49 7.46
C GLY A 53 1.18 24.57 6.46
N LEU A 54 0.68 24.18 5.28
CA LEU A 54 0.10 25.09 4.28
C LEU A 54 -1.40 25.33 4.48
N GLY A 55 -2.01 24.74 5.52
CA GLY A 55 -3.41 24.94 5.87
C GLY A 55 -4.38 23.97 5.18
N ALA A 56 -3.87 22.96 4.46
CA ALA A 56 -4.68 21.95 3.81
C ALA A 56 -4.83 20.70 4.69
N THR A 57 -5.94 19.97 4.48
CA THR A 57 -6.27 18.77 5.27
C THR A 57 -6.41 17.51 4.42
N ARG A 58 -6.42 17.65 3.10
CA ARG A 58 -6.64 16.55 2.16
C ARG A 58 -5.35 15.80 1.92
N VAL A 59 -5.12 14.76 2.72
CA VAL A 59 -3.96 13.87 2.58
C VAL A 59 -4.47 12.43 2.56
N ASP A 60 -4.08 11.67 1.56
CA ASP A 60 -4.40 10.25 1.44
C ASP A 60 -3.18 9.46 0.92
N HIS A 61 -3.22 8.14 1.07
CA HIS A 61 -2.22 7.20 0.56
C HIS A 61 -2.86 6.00 -0.17
N ARG A 62 -4.18 6.01 -0.32
CA ARG A 62 -4.97 4.92 -0.90
C ARG A 62 -5.57 5.33 -2.23
N TYR A 63 -5.48 4.45 -3.23
CA TYR A 63 -6.14 4.63 -4.53
C TYR A 63 -7.55 4.05 -4.56
N HIS A 64 -7.94 3.31 -3.51
CA HIS A 64 -9.24 2.68 -3.41
C HIS A 64 -10.04 3.29 -2.25
N LEU A 65 -11.31 3.56 -2.52
CA LEU A 65 -12.27 3.84 -1.47
C LEU A 65 -12.52 2.51 -0.74
N GLY A 66 -12.08 2.45 0.50
CA GLY A 66 -12.33 1.34 1.40
C GLY A 66 -13.15 1.80 2.60
N ASP A 67 -13.66 0.84 3.35
CA ASP A 67 -14.21 1.12 4.67
C ASP A 67 -13.08 1.55 5.60
N THR A 68 -13.14 2.78 6.09
CA THR A 68 -12.17 3.37 7.03
C THR A 68 -12.68 3.36 8.46
N ASP A 69 -13.84 2.75 8.71
CA ASP A 69 -14.47 2.71 10.03
C ASP A 69 -13.59 1.99 11.05
N PHE A 70 -12.94 0.92 10.61
CA PHE A 70 -11.96 0.20 11.40
C PHE A 70 -10.80 1.08 11.90
N ASP A 71 -10.27 1.95 11.04
CA ASP A 71 -9.16 2.86 11.39
C ASP A 71 -9.56 3.87 12.49
N GLN A 72 -10.84 4.16 12.61
CA GLN A 72 -11.38 5.08 13.64
C GLN A 72 -11.61 4.38 14.99
N HIS A 73 -11.84 3.06 14.97
CA HIS A 73 -12.13 2.26 16.17
C HIS A 73 -10.87 1.69 16.85
N ILE A 74 -9.72 1.75 16.19
CA ILE A 74 -8.42 1.32 16.76
C ILE A 74 -7.41 2.46 16.70
N PRO A 75 -7.70 3.61 17.37
CA PRO A 75 -6.87 4.82 17.27
C PRO A 75 -5.45 4.62 17.82
N ASP A 76 -5.27 3.69 18.77
CA ASP A 76 -3.99 3.44 19.45
C ASP A 76 -3.22 2.22 18.89
N ALA A 77 -3.80 1.51 17.92
CA ALA A 77 -3.14 0.35 17.32
C ALA A 77 -2.39 0.75 16.06
N THR A 78 -1.08 0.77 16.14
CA THR A 78 -0.26 0.81 14.93
C THR A 78 -0.30 -0.56 14.27
N PRO A 79 -0.78 -0.70 13.03
CA PRO A 79 -0.80 -1.96 12.32
C PRO A 79 0.64 -2.38 12.00
N LEU A 80 1.23 -3.15 12.89
CA LEU A 80 2.56 -3.73 12.72
C LEU A 80 2.43 -5.13 12.14
N LEU A 81 3.45 -5.53 11.39
CA LEU A 81 3.60 -6.91 10.98
C LEU A 81 3.78 -7.76 12.25
N GLY A 82 2.90 -8.75 12.47
CA GLY A 82 2.92 -9.60 13.67
C GLY A 82 4.07 -10.61 13.71
N GLN A 83 4.83 -10.71 12.61
CA GLN A 83 5.97 -11.60 12.46
C GLN A 83 6.98 -11.00 11.48
N SER A 84 8.22 -11.41 11.54
CA SER A 84 9.24 -11.01 10.58
C SER A 84 9.03 -11.71 9.21
N LEU A 85 9.62 -11.12 8.16
CA LEU A 85 9.64 -11.78 6.85
C LEU A 85 10.42 -13.11 6.87
N GLU A 86 11.37 -13.28 7.78
CA GLU A 86 12.13 -14.52 7.97
C GLU A 86 11.26 -15.60 8.60
N GLU A 87 10.48 -15.26 9.60
CA GLU A 87 9.55 -16.19 10.24
C GLU A 87 8.48 -16.70 9.28
N LEU A 88 8.09 -15.90 8.29
CA LEU A 88 7.16 -16.32 7.25
C LEU A 88 7.68 -17.53 6.46
N GLU A 89 8.99 -17.70 6.31
CA GLU A 89 9.57 -18.88 5.67
C GLU A 89 9.34 -20.17 6.48
N GLN A 90 9.13 -20.06 7.78
CA GLN A 90 8.98 -21.20 8.68
C GLN A 90 7.51 -21.61 8.86
N ALA A 91 6.57 -20.87 8.27
CA ALA A 91 5.16 -21.16 8.39
C ALA A 91 4.79 -22.49 7.71
N ASP A 92 3.94 -23.28 8.35
CA ASP A 92 3.39 -24.53 7.81
C ASP A 92 2.19 -24.30 6.90
N ALA A 93 1.46 -23.20 7.14
CA ALA A 93 0.31 -22.79 6.35
C ALA A 93 0.22 -21.26 6.28
N VAL A 94 -0.13 -20.74 5.11
CA VAL A 94 -0.32 -19.31 4.87
C VAL A 94 -1.58 -19.09 4.05
N LEU A 95 -2.39 -18.12 4.45
CA LEU A 95 -3.51 -17.61 3.67
C LEU A 95 -3.24 -16.17 3.24
N VAL A 96 -3.15 -15.94 1.95
CA VAL A 96 -3.03 -14.60 1.36
C VAL A 96 -4.43 -14.09 1.01
N ILE A 97 -4.83 -12.95 1.57
CA ILE A 97 -6.15 -12.36 1.34
C ILE A 97 -5.97 -11.03 0.61
N GLY A 98 -6.66 -10.86 -0.51
CA GLY A 98 -6.79 -9.57 -1.21
C GLY A 98 -5.51 -9.06 -1.89
N GLY A 99 -4.46 -9.87 -2.02
CA GLY A 99 -3.17 -9.42 -2.56
C GLY A 99 -2.60 -10.32 -3.64
N ASN A 100 -1.71 -9.74 -4.45
CA ASN A 100 -0.86 -10.46 -5.38
C ASN A 100 0.62 -10.23 -5.03
N PRO A 101 1.18 -10.96 -4.04
CA PRO A 101 2.54 -10.74 -3.55
C PRO A 101 3.61 -10.80 -4.66
N ARG A 102 3.37 -11.57 -5.72
CA ARG A 102 4.27 -11.65 -6.86
C ARG A 102 4.47 -10.28 -7.55
N LYS A 103 3.44 -9.43 -7.55
CA LYS A 103 3.45 -8.11 -8.19
C LYS A 103 3.68 -6.98 -7.19
N ASP A 104 3.00 -7.06 -6.05
CA ASP A 104 2.91 -5.95 -5.11
C ASP A 104 4.00 -6.00 -4.03
N GLN A 105 4.43 -7.21 -3.65
CA GLN A 105 5.35 -7.45 -2.54
C GLN A 105 6.35 -8.57 -2.86
N PRO A 106 7.31 -8.33 -3.76
CA PRO A 106 8.19 -9.38 -4.28
C PRO A 106 9.05 -10.07 -3.21
N LEU A 107 9.46 -9.36 -2.15
CA LEU A 107 10.20 -9.96 -1.04
C LEU A 107 9.32 -10.92 -0.23
N THR A 108 8.10 -10.53 0.09
CA THR A 108 7.11 -11.42 0.72
C THR A 108 6.85 -12.64 -0.14
N ASN A 109 6.66 -12.45 -1.44
CA ASN A 109 6.47 -13.56 -2.38
C ASN A 109 7.67 -14.52 -2.42
N HIS A 110 8.90 -13.98 -2.31
CA HIS A 110 10.10 -14.82 -2.22
C HIS A 110 10.08 -15.69 -0.97
N ARG A 111 9.66 -15.15 0.18
CA ARG A 111 9.53 -15.92 1.43
C ARG A 111 8.43 -16.99 1.32
N LEU A 112 7.29 -16.66 0.74
CA LEU A 112 6.22 -17.62 0.45
C LEU A 112 6.68 -18.75 -0.48
N HIS A 113 7.47 -18.43 -1.50
CA HIS A 113 8.07 -19.43 -2.38
C HIS A 113 8.96 -20.42 -1.59
N LYS A 114 9.82 -19.90 -0.72
CA LYS A 114 10.69 -20.72 0.13
C LYS A 114 9.87 -21.60 1.09
N ALA A 115 8.85 -21.02 1.75
CA ALA A 115 7.94 -21.78 2.62
C ALA A 115 7.25 -22.92 1.84
N ALA A 116 6.67 -22.60 0.66
CA ALA A 116 6.01 -23.59 -0.18
C ALA A 116 6.96 -24.71 -0.65
N HIS A 117 8.23 -24.36 -0.94
CA HIS A 117 9.25 -25.34 -1.32
C HIS A 117 9.63 -26.29 -0.17
N ARG A 118 9.44 -25.85 1.06
CA ARG A 118 9.61 -26.64 2.29
C ARG A 118 8.38 -27.46 2.67
N GLY A 119 7.28 -27.33 1.92
CA GLY A 119 6.06 -28.09 2.11
C GLY A 119 4.90 -27.30 2.74
N ALA A 120 5.07 -26.00 2.99
CA ALA A 120 3.99 -25.16 3.49
C ALA A 120 2.78 -25.13 2.55
N ARG A 121 1.60 -25.11 3.12
CA ARG A 121 0.34 -24.97 2.39
C ARG A 121 0.00 -23.49 2.21
N VAL A 122 0.33 -22.93 1.05
CA VAL A 122 0.03 -21.54 0.73
C VAL A 122 -1.27 -21.48 -0.08
N SER A 123 -2.30 -20.86 0.47
CA SER A 123 -3.59 -20.62 -0.18
C SER A 123 -3.79 -19.13 -0.43
N ALA A 124 -4.62 -18.79 -1.40
CA ALA A 124 -5.00 -17.41 -1.65
C ALA A 124 -6.51 -17.25 -1.77
N LEU A 125 -7.05 -16.15 -1.25
CA LEU A 125 -8.42 -15.71 -1.36
C LEU A 125 -8.42 -14.35 -2.06
N ASN A 126 -8.88 -14.31 -3.30
CA ASN A 126 -8.80 -13.12 -4.15
C ASN A 126 -10.01 -13.00 -5.08
N PRO A 127 -10.35 -11.81 -5.60
CA PRO A 127 -11.40 -11.64 -6.60
C PRO A 127 -11.02 -12.22 -7.97
N ALA A 128 -9.75 -12.58 -8.18
CA ALA A 128 -9.26 -13.21 -9.40
C ALA A 128 -8.17 -14.25 -9.10
N GLY A 129 -8.03 -15.23 -9.95
CA GLY A 129 -6.91 -16.17 -9.91
C GLY A 129 -5.63 -15.48 -10.42
N TYR A 130 -4.61 -15.37 -9.59
CA TYR A 130 -3.32 -14.82 -9.97
C TYR A 130 -2.28 -15.93 -10.17
N GLU A 131 -1.48 -15.78 -11.22
CA GLU A 131 -0.37 -16.69 -11.47
C GLU A 131 0.69 -16.57 -10.37
N LYS A 132 1.06 -17.70 -9.79
CA LYS A 132 2.11 -17.83 -8.78
C LYS A 132 3.31 -18.54 -9.37
N ASN A 133 4.51 -18.17 -8.92
CA ASN A 133 5.75 -18.79 -9.34
C ASN A 133 6.21 -19.95 -8.44
N PHE A 134 5.29 -20.50 -7.65
CA PHE A 134 5.50 -21.67 -6.78
C PHE A 134 4.26 -22.54 -6.71
N ARG A 135 4.43 -23.78 -6.28
CA ARG A 135 3.30 -24.68 -6.02
C ARG A 135 2.50 -24.17 -4.84
N HIS A 136 1.25 -23.80 -5.07
CA HIS A 136 0.30 -23.39 -4.05
C HIS A 136 -0.72 -24.50 -3.76
N PHE A 137 -1.35 -24.41 -2.58
CA PHE A 137 -2.30 -25.42 -2.14
C PHE A 137 -3.69 -25.21 -2.77
N ARG A 138 -4.22 -23.97 -2.67
CA ARG A 138 -5.54 -23.65 -3.21
C ARG A 138 -5.68 -22.17 -3.55
N ASP A 139 -6.40 -21.91 -4.64
CA ASP A 139 -6.96 -20.60 -4.94
C ASP A 139 -8.46 -20.61 -4.67
N LEU A 140 -8.91 -19.66 -3.85
CA LEU A 140 -10.30 -19.38 -3.54
C LEU A 140 -10.63 -18.06 -4.23
N VAL A 141 -11.46 -18.16 -5.29
CA VAL A 141 -11.85 -16.98 -6.07
C VAL A 141 -13.28 -16.62 -5.69
N HIS A 142 -13.49 -15.36 -5.31
CA HIS A 142 -14.80 -14.79 -5.01
C HIS A 142 -15.14 -13.68 -6.00
N GLY A 143 -16.42 -13.33 -6.10
CA GLY A 143 -16.83 -12.15 -6.88
C GLY A 143 -16.39 -10.85 -6.25
N PRO A 144 -16.21 -9.75 -7.01
CA PRO A 144 -15.96 -8.44 -6.48
C PRO A 144 -17.00 -8.03 -5.42
N GLY A 145 -16.58 -7.47 -4.31
CA GLY A 145 -17.43 -7.09 -3.19
C GLY A 145 -17.91 -8.27 -2.31
N GLN A 146 -17.38 -9.48 -2.54
CA GLN A 146 -17.70 -10.67 -1.75
C GLN A 146 -16.56 -11.07 -0.80
N GLU A 147 -15.62 -10.18 -0.56
CA GLU A 147 -14.44 -10.43 0.28
C GLU A 147 -14.85 -10.80 1.72
N THR A 148 -15.67 -9.95 2.34
CA THR A 148 -16.13 -10.15 3.73
C THR A 148 -16.92 -11.45 3.92
N PRO A 149 -17.96 -11.74 3.10
CA PRO A 149 -18.64 -13.03 3.17
C PRO A 149 -17.71 -14.23 2.94
N ALA A 150 -16.74 -14.13 2.03
CA ALA A 150 -15.80 -15.21 1.75
C ALA A 150 -14.87 -15.49 2.95
N VAL A 151 -14.36 -14.44 3.61
CA VAL A 151 -13.56 -14.58 4.83
C VAL A 151 -14.40 -15.15 5.97
N ALA A 152 -15.65 -14.67 6.15
CA ALA A 152 -16.56 -15.18 7.17
C ALA A 152 -16.86 -16.67 6.96
N ALA A 153 -17.08 -17.11 5.73
CA ALA A 153 -17.30 -18.51 5.42
C ALA A 153 -16.08 -19.39 5.73
N LEU A 154 -14.86 -18.88 5.49
CA LEU A 154 -13.63 -19.58 5.87
C LEU A 154 -13.44 -19.68 7.40
N ALA A 155 -13.84 -18.64 8.13
CA ALA A 155 -13.75 -18.63 9.59
C ALA A 155 -14.76 -19.56 10.27
N ALA A 156 -15.85 -19.92 9.56
CA ALA A 156 -16.91 -20.82 10.05
C ALA A 156 -16.69 -22.30 9.67
N ALA A 157 -15.69 -22.60 8.84
CA ALA A 157 -15.40 -23.95 8.33
C ALA A 157 -14.38 -24.70 9.20
#